data_6925e70d88a9b7998808566ed81f518d
#
_entry.id   6925e70d88a9b7998808566ed81f518d
#
_cell.length_a   1.000
_cell.length_b   1.000
_cell.length_c   1.000
_cell.angle_alpha   90.00
_cell.angle_beta   90.00
_cell.angle_gamma   90.00
#
_symmetry.space_group_name_H-M   'P 1'
#
loop_
_entity.id
_entity.type
_entity.pdbx_description
1 polymer ?
#
loop_
_entity_poly.entity_id
_entity_poly.type
_entity_poly.pdbx_seq_one_letter_code
_entity_poly.pdbx_strand_id
1 'polypeptide(L)'
;MKVVLISLDALFDQDLPLMRQQPFFGEFLAHASGCTHVRTVYPALTYPAHTTLVTGVDPRQHGIGHNQPHHPELEASMRPWYWDRAQVKVPNLFDAVKEARGSCASVLWPVTGKTKSIRWNFPEVLALPGENQTWKMLRYGSPLWLLQMELRHRSERVSLREPYLSDYATILLKDVIASHAPDLSAVHLVDLDDMRHHHGVFNRETRKAIQRLDHRAAEIWETMQHTPGMEGAALCLVSDHGQADVRETVSLGEALTRLGLGSLFTVQSNGFGAYLFFRQKEEEAAHLGELTDFLRQHMEELRASAVYSAEDLAAMGAVEGVSLAVEAAPGVVYDDGLPQAKREKATHGFGPGHPAENCLFALRGKGIREGVWIPDMPMRDVAPTLAGILGVKMPQARGEDHSARFLK
;
A
#
# COMPACT_ATOMS: atom_id res chain seq x y z
N MET A 1 22.30 -10.90 -1.03
CA MET A 1 21.81 -10.63 -2.43
C MET A 1 21.22 -9.23 -2.44
N LYS A 2 21.28 -8.48 -3.56
CA LYS A 2 20.56 -7.20 -3.68
C LYS A 2 19.13 -7.42 -4.16
N VAL A 3 18.22 -6.51 -3.80
CA VAL A 3 16.80 -6.61 -4.18
C VAL A 3 16.33 -5.27 -4.74
N VAL A 4 15.63 -5.32 -5.88
CA VAL A 4 14.80 -4.23 -6.38
C VAL A 4 13.34 -4.63 -6.20
N LEU A 5 12.59 -3.84 -5.45
CA LEU A 5 11.20 -4.07 -5.08
C LEU A 5 10.31 -3.08 -5.82
N ILE A 6 9.42 -3.58 -6.67
CA ILE A 6 8.40 -2.78 -7.36
C ILE A 6 7.04 -3.12 -6.78
N SER A 7 6.37 -2.15 -6.19
CA SER A 7 4.96 -2.25 -5.82
C SER A 7 4.10 -1.75 -6.98
N LEU A 8 3.17 -2.60 -7.41
CA LEU A 8 2.18 -2.35 -8.45
C LEU A 8 0.84 -2.10 -7.74
N ASP A 9 0.54 -0.83 -7.47
CA ASP A 9 -0.63 -0.44 -6.68
C ASP A 9 -1.93 -0.96 -7.29
N ALA A 10 -2.80 -1.50 -6.45
CA ALA A 10 -4.10 -2.07 -6.78
C ALA A 10 -4.09 -3.27 -7.75
N LEU A 11 -2.94 -3.91 -7.99
CA LEU A 11 -2.86 -5.11 -8.81
C LEU A 11 -3.24 -6.34 -7.97
N PHE A 12 -4.10 -7.22 -8.48
CA PHE A 12 -4.57 -8.40 -7.77
C PHE A 12 -4.68 -9.63 -8.68
N ASP A 13 -5.04 -10.78 -8.13
CA ASP A 13 -5.00 -12.08 -8.82
C ASP A 13 -5.80 -12.13 -10.13
N GLN A 14 -6.91 -11.38 -10.23
CA GLN A 14 -7.72 -11.34 -11.45
C GLN A 14 -7.03 -10.61 -12.62
N ASP A 15 -5.95 -9.88 -12.37
CA ASP A 15 -5.13 -9.24 -13.42
C ASP A 15 -4.09 -10.19 -14.03
N LEU A 16 -3.77 -11.29 -13.36
CA LEU A 16 -2.73 -12.23 -13.80
C LEU A 16 -2.91 -12.73 -15.25
N PRO A 17 -4.14 -13.06 -15.73
CA PRO A 17 -4.33 -13.44 -17.13
C PRO A 17 -3.91 -12.33 -18.11
N LEU A 18 -4.15 -11.06 -17.77
CA LEU A 18 -3.74 -9.93 -18.61
C LEU A 18 -2.25 -9.64 -18.49
N MET A 19 -1.68 -9.73 -17.28
CA MET A 19 -0.23 -9.61 -17.06
C MET A 19 0.56 -10.63 -17.88
N ARG A 20 0.14 -11.88 -17.90
CA ARG A 20 0.79 -12.95 -18.67
C ARG A 20 0.78 -12.73 -20.18
N GLN A 21 -0.09 -11.86 -20.69
CA GLN A 21 -0.15 -11.46 -22.10
C GLN A 21 0.80 -10.31 -22.42
N GLN A 22 1.36 -9.61 -21.40
CA GLN A 22 2.31 -8.54 -21.62
C GLN A 22 3.72 -9.10 -21.86
N PRO A 23 4.52 -8.45 -22.70
CA PRO A 23 5.84 -8.96 -23.10
C PRO A 23 6.77 -9.26 -21.92
N PHE A 24 6.96 -8.29 -21.01
CA PHE A 24 7.86 -8.44 -19.89
C PHE A 24 7.23 -9.27 -18.74
N PHE A 25 6.01 -8.92 -18.31
CA PHE A 25 5.37 -9.66 -17.22
C PHE A 25 5.13 -11.12 -17.56
N GLY A 26 4.78 -11.45 -18.82
CA GLY A 26 4.60 -12.83 -19.26
C GLY A 26 5.89 -13.63 -19.13
N GLU A 27 7.00 -13.09 -19.63
CA GLU A 27 8.33 -13.70 -19.53
C GLU A 27 8.83 -13.72 -18.08
N PHE A 28 8.62 -12.64 -17.32
CA PHE A 28 9.00 -12.57 -15.90
C PHE A 28 8.29 -13.67 -15.09
N LEU A 29 6.98 -13.78 -15.19
CA LEU A 29 6.18 -14.75 -14.43
C LEU A 29 6.46 -16.21 -14.84
N ALA A 30 6.86 -16.47 -16.08
CA ALA A 30 7.26 -17.81 -16.54
C ALA A 30 8.51 -18.32 -15.84
N HIS A 31 9.40 -17.42 -15.40
CA HIS A 31 10.68 -17.72 -14.72
C HIS A 31 10.73 -17.26 -13.27
N ALA A 32 9.63 -16.75 -12.73
CA ALA A 32 9.55 -16.29 -11.35
C ALA A 32 9.18 -17.39 -10.37
N SER A 33 9.37 -17.11 -9.10
CA SER A 33 8.85 -17.84 -7.95
C SER A 33 8.12 -16.88 -7.03
N GLY A 34 7.14 -17.35 -6.26
CA GLY A 34 6.41 -16.45 -5.36
C GLY A 34 5.07 -16.98 -4.87
N CYS A 35 4.11 -16.09 -4.73
CA CYS A 35 2.72 -16.36 -4.36
C CYS A 35 1.78 -15.42 -5.13
N THR A 36 0.69 -15.95 -5.66
CA THR A 36 -0.36 -15.17 -6.35
C THR A 36 -1.60 -14.93 -5.49
N HIS A 37 -1.60 -15.42 -4.25
CA HIS A 37 -2.67 -15.28 -3.27
C HIS A 37 -2.07 -14.74 -1.96
N VAL A 38 -1.42 -13.57 -2.03
CA VAL A 38 -0.95 -12.86 -0.85
C VAL A 38 -2.13 -12.11 -0.25
N ARG A 39 -2.62 -12.57 0.90
CA ARG A 39 -3.74 -11.90 1.57
C ARG A 39 -3.30 -10.56 2.11
N THR A 40 -3.98 -9.49 1.68
CA THR A 40 -3.74 -8.13 2.17
C THR A 40 -4.16 -7.96 3.63
N VAL A 41 -3.92 -6.79 4.19
CA VAL A 41 -4.25 -6.43 5.58
C VAL A 41 -5.65 -5.82 5.70
N TYR A 42 -6.16 -5.71 6.93
CA TYR A 42 -7.38 -4.97 7.21
C TYR A 42 -7.09 -3.57 7.79
N PRO A 43 -7.71 -2.52 7.24
CA PRO A 43 -8.42 -2.48 5.97
C PRO A 43 -7.44 -2.57 4.78
N ALA A 44 -7.95 -3.02 3.62
CA ALA A 44 -7.17 -3.15 2.39
C ALA A 44 -6.88 -1.75 1.79
N LEU A 45 -5.95 -1.03 2.41
CA LEU A 45 -5.54 0.34 2.07
C LEU A 45 -4.04 0.41 1.82
N THR A 46 -3.62 1.33 0.94
CA THR A 46 -2.24 1.52 0.49
C THR A 46 -1.22 1.64 1.62
N TYR A 47 -1.42 2.55 2.56
CA TYR A 47 -0.43 2.83 3.61
C TYR A 47 -0.30 1.70 4.66
N PRO A 48 -1.40 1.11 5.18
CA PRO A 48 -1.33 -0.09 6.00
C PRO A 48 -0.63 -1.25 5.32
N ALA A 49 -0.97 -1.53 4.05
CA ALA A 49 -0.40 -2.62 3.28
C ALA A 49 1.10 -2.41 3.00
N HIS A 50 1.51 -1.24 2.47
CA HIS A 50 2.92 -0.94 2.22
C HIS A 50 3.76 -0.93 3.50
N THR A 51 3.19 -0.51 4.63
CA THR A 51 3.89 -0.59 5.93
C THR A 51 4.07 -2.06 6.35
N THR A 52 3.05 -2.91 6.17
CA THR A 52 3.16 -4.36 6.43
C THR A 52 4.19 -5.03 5.52
N LEU A 53 4.19 -4.71 4.21
CA LEU A 53 5.15 -5.24 3.22
C LEU A 53 6.63 -5.03 3.61
N VAL A 54 6.94 -4.01 4.42
CA VAL A 54 8.32 -3.72 4.83
C VAL A 54 8.59 -3.91 6.32
N THR A 55 7.56 -4.10 7.17
CA THR A 55 7.74 -4.35 8.61
C THR A 55 7.60 -5.82 9.01
N GLY A 56 6.82 -6.60 8.25
CA GLY A 56 6.51 -7.99 8.57
C GLY A 56 5.61 -8.17 9.79
N VAL A 57 4.81 -7.13 10.11
CA VAL A 57 3.80 -7.16 11.18
C VAL A 57 2.50 -6.50 10.70
N ASP A 58 1.39 -6.81 11.38
CA ASP A 58 0.07 -6.26 11.04
C ASP A 58 -0.09 -4.80 11.50
N PRO A 59 -1.11 -4.05 11.01
CA PRO A 59 -1.44 -2.68 11.40
C PRO A 59 -1.49 -2.46 12.92
N ARG A 60 -1.94 -3.45 13.68
CA ARG A 60 -1.97 -3.42 15.15
C ARG A 60 -0.60 -3.17 15.78
N GLN A 61 0.45 -3.75 15.21
CA GLN A 61 1.81 -3.61 15.74
C GLN A 61 2.53 -2.40 15.14
N HIS A 62 2.42 -2.16 13.83
CA HIS A 62 3.15 -1.05 13.24
C HIS A 62 2.45 0.30 13.37
N GLY A 63 1.15 0.33 13.73
CA GLY A 63 0.41 1.54 14.10
C GLY A 63 -0.18 2.34 12.94
N ILE A 64 -0.02 1.90 11.70
CA ILE A 64 -0.60 2.55 10.52
C ILE A 64 -1.86 1.77 10.11
N GLY A 65 -3.03 2.27 10.48
CA GLY A 65 -4.32 1.58 10.25
C GLY A 65 -5.18 2.21 9.16
N HIS A 66 -4.70 3.28 8.53
CA HIS A 66 -5.41 4.00 7.46
C HIS A 66 -4.38 4.80 6.65
N ASN A 67 -4.78 5.37 5.50
CA ASN A 67 -3.91 6.30 4.75
C ASN A 67 -3.74 7.63 5.50
N GLN A 68 -4.74 8.01 6.28
CA GLN A 68 -4.79 9.26 7.06
C GLN A 68 -4.98 8.97 8.55
N PRO A 69 -4.31 9.70 9.46
CA PRO A 69 -4.68 9.73 10.88
C PRO A 69 -6.14 10.16 11.06
N HIS A 70 -6.80 9.64 12.11
CA HIS A 70 -8.16 10.05 12.44
C HIS A 70 -8.19 11.49 12.97
N HIS A 71 -8.69 12.41 12.16
CA HIS A 71 -8.84 13.84 12.46
C HIS A 71 -10.25 14.29 12.12
N PRO A 72 -11.27 13.93 12.95
CA PRO A 72 -12.66 14.26 12.69
C PRO A 72 -12.96 15.77 12.75
N GLU A 73 -12.09 16.53 13.40
CA GLU A 73 -12.17 18.00 13.51
C GLU A 73 -11.71 18.75 12.24
N LEU A 74 -11.03 18.05 11.33
CA LEU A 74 -10.53 18.63 10.08
C LEU A 74 -11.44 18.30 8.91
N GLU A 75 -11.61 19.27 8.01
CA GLU A 75 -12.21 19.01 6.70
C GLU A 75 -11.38 17.99 5.90
N ALA A 76 -12.03 17.17 5.09
CA ALA A 76 -11.38 16.06 4.34
C ALA A 76 -10.16 16.55 3.53
N SER A 77 -10.22 17.72 2.90
CA SER A 77 -9.13 18.30 2.12
C SER A 77 -7.90 18.74 2.94
N MET A 78 -8.08 18.92 4.25
CA MET A 78 -7.04 19.38 5.19
C MET A 78 -6.46 18.26 6.04
N ARG A 79 -6.95 17.02 5.90
CA ARG A 79 -6.45 15.88 6.67
C ARG A 79 -5.08 15.46 6.15
N PRO A 80 -4.05 15.39 7.03
CA PRO A 80 -2.74 14.89 6.65
C PRO A 80 -2.79 13.38 6.41
N TRP A 81 -1.84 12.87 5.63
CA TRP A 81 -1.61 11.43 5.52
C TRP A 81 -0.48 11.01 6.46
N TYR A 82 -0.28 9.71 6.62
CA TYR A 82 0.85 9.17 7.36
C TYR A 82 2.14 9.29 6.53
N TRP A 83 2.78 10.46 6.50
CA TRP A 83 3.97 10.69 5.67
C TRP A 83 5.28 10.40 6.39
N ASP A 84 5.31 10.57 7.74
CA ASP A 84 6.55 10.52 8.53
C ASP A 84 6.86 9.09 8.98
N ARG A 85 8.10 8.63 8.72
CA ARG A 85 8.59 7.32 9.19
C ARG A 85 8.47 7.15 10.72
N ALA A 86 8.56 8.24 11.47
CA ALA A 86 8.42 8.20 12.92
C ALA A 86 7.03 7.75 13.41
N GLN A 87 6.01 7.76 12.56
CA GLN A 87 4.67 7.26 12.88
C GLN A 87 4.59 5.73 12.90
N VAL A 88 5.54 5.02 12.27
CA VAL A 88 5.64 3.56 12.31
C VAL A 88 6.34 3.12 13.58
N LYS A 89 5.66 2.34 14.42
CA LYS A 89 6.09 1.97 15.78
C LYS A 89 7.20 0.90 15.84
N VAL A 90 7.49 0.23 14.73
CA VAL A 90 8.47 -0.87 14.66
C VAL A 90 9.54 -0.60 13.60
N PRO A 91 10.73 -1.21 13.71
CA PRO A 91 11.72 -1.19 12.62
C PRO A 91 11.16 -1.84 11.34
N ASN A 92 11.70 -1.43 10.18
CA ASN A 92 11.33 -1.98 8.88
C ASN A 92 12.54 -2.55 8.13
N LEU A 93 12.30 -3.08 6.93
CA LEU A 93 13.33 -3.70 6.10
C LEU A 93 14.48 -2.73 5.74
N PHE A 94 14.16 -1.44 5.50
CA PHE A 94 15.19 -0.41 5.24
C PHE A 94 16.08 -0.18 6.47
N ASP A 95 15.50 -0.24 7.68
CA ASP A 95 16.26 -0.13 8.92
C ASP A 95 17.20 -1.33 9.07
N ALA A 96 16.73 -2.54 8.80
CA ALA A 96 17.51 -3.77 8.88
C ALA A 96 18.68 -3.77 7.88
N VAL A 97 18.46 -3.31 6.65
CA VAL A 97 19.54 -3.17 5.65
C VAL A 97 20.59 -2.16 6.11
N LYS A 98 20.17 -1.02 6.65
CA LYS A 98 21.09 -0.01 7.19
C LYS A 98 21.89 -0.52 8.39
N GLU A 99 21.26 -1.25 9.31
CA GLU A 99 21.95 -1.87 10.46
C GLU A 99 23.02 -2.86 10.01
N ALA A 100 22.77 -3.57 8.91
CA ALA A 100 23.75 -4.43 8.24
C ALA A 100 24.79 -3.65 7.40
N ARG A 101 24.81 -2.30 7.50
CA ARG A 101 25.68 -1.38 6.74
C ARG A 101 25.44 -1.37 5.24
N GLY A 102 24.29 -1.85 4.80
CA GLY A 102 23.82 -1.74 3.42
C GLY A 102 23.23 -0.36 3.11
N SER A 103 22.95 -0.14 1.84
CA SER A 103 22.41 1.10 1.30
C SER A 103 21.01 0.90 0.72
N CYS A 104 20.13 1.89 0.93
CA CYS A 104 18.75 1.84 0.46
C CYS A 104 18.41 3.05 -0.40
N ALA A 105 17.59 2.80 -1.45
CA ALA A 105 16.87 3.81 -2.23
C ALA A 105 15.37 3.56 -2.16
N SER A 106 14.59 4.63 -2.19
CA SER A 106 13.13 4.53 -2.22
C SER A 106 12.53 5.67 -3.04
N VAL A 107 11.57 5.32 -3.89
CA VAL A 107 10.85 6.27 -4.72
C VAL A 107 9.35 6.03 -4.51
N LEU A 108 8.64 7.04 -4.03
CA LEU A 108 7.20 7.04 -3.72
C LEU A 108 6.74 5.97 -2.70
N TRP A 109 7.65 5.28 -1.98
CA TRP A 109 7.18 4.33 -0.97
C TRP A 109 6.50 5.06 0.20
N PRO A 110 5.26 4.64 0.58
CA PRO A 110 4.50 5.26 1.66
C PRO A 110 5.24 5.24 3.01
N VAL A 111 4.94 6.23 3.86
CA VAL A 111 5.42 6.37 5.24
C VAL A 111 6.96 6.31 5.37
N THR A 112 7.69 6.83 4.38
CA THR A 112 9.16 6.89 4.39
C THR A 112 9.72 8.30 4.62
N GLY A 113 8.85 9.29 4.80
CA GLY A 113 9.27 10.68 5.02
C GLY A 113 10.18 10.83 6.24
N LYS A 114 11.23 11.66 6.12
CA LYS A 114 12.24 11.95 7.16
C LYS A 114 12.99 10.72 7.71
N THR A 115 12.91 9.58 7.02
CA THR A 115 13.68 8.40 7.42
C THR A 115 15.18 8.65 7.39
N LYS A 116 15.92 7.99 8.30
CA LYS A 116 17.37 7.99 8.30
C LYS A 116 17.97 6.72 7.68
N SER A 117 17.11 5.77 7.30
CA SER A 117 17.55 4.45 6.82
C SER A 117 17.62 4.36 5.30
N ILE A 118 17.04 5.33 4.60
CA ILE A 118 17.06 5.41 3.14
C ILE A 118 17.96 6.58 2.72
N ARG A 119 19.02 6.29 2.00
CA ARG A 119 19.98 7.28 1.56
C ARG A 119 19.48 8.13 0.41
N TRP A 120 18.74 7.53 -0.52
CA TRP A 120 18.15 8.18 -1.68
C TRP A 120 16.64 8.01 -1.60
N ASN A 121 15.95 9.01 -1.04
CA ASN A 121 14.52 8.94 -0.75
C ASN A 121 13.75 10.06 -1.45
N PHE A 122 12.85 9.67 -2.35
CA PHE A 122 11.77 10.49 -2.89
C PHE A 122 10.46 9.96 -2.29
N PRO A 123 10.06 10.42 -1.08
CA PRO A 123 8.92 9.87 -0.38
C PRO A 123 7.59 10.27 -1.02
N GLU A 124 6.56 9.47 -0.80
CA GLU A 124 5.19 9.83 -1.14
C GLU A 124 4.66 10.86 -0.13
N VAL A 125 4.71 12.13 -0.48
CA VAL A 125 4.19 13.23 0.34
C VAL A 125 3.49 14.26 -0.54
N LEU A 126 2.31 14.69 -0.10
CA LEU A 126 1.49 15.68 -0.78
C LEU A 126 1.41 16.97 0.05
N ALA A 127 1.51 18.12 -0.62
CA ALA A 127 1.27 19.40 0.02
C ALA A 127 -0.22 19.56 0.32
N LEU A 128 -0.54 19.94 1.55
CA LEU A 128 -1.90 20.39 1.91
C LEU A 128 -2.19 21.77 1.32
N PRO A 129 -3.46 22.18 1.22
CA PRO A 129 -3.80 23.55 0.79
C PRO A 129 -3.00 24.59 1.56
N GLY A 130 -2.32 25.49 0.83
CA GLY A 130 -1.44 26.52 1.41
C GLY A 130 0.02 26.10 1.65
N GLU A 131 0.36 24.81 1.52
CA GLU A 131 1.74 24.33 1.59
C GLU A 131 2.44 24.35 0.21
N ASN A 132 3.76 24.49 0.21
CA ASN A 132 4.56 24.38 -1.01
C ASN A 132 5.08 22.94 -1.18
N GLN A 133 4.69 22.28 -2.27
CA GLN A 133 5.06 20.88 -2.57
C GLN A 133 6.57 20.65 -2.63
N THR A 134 7.33 21.58 -3.23
CA THR A 134 8.79 21.44 -3.35
C THR A 134 9.48 21.50 -1.99
N TRP A 135 9.12 22.47 -1.16
CA TRP A 135 9.67 22.57 0.20
C TRP A 135 9.30 21.36 1.06
N LYS A 136 8.06 20.87 0.94
CA LYS A 136 7.63 19.69 1.65
C LYS A 136 8.43 18.46 1.22
N MET A 137 8.61 18.27 -0.08
CA MET A 137 9.41 17.16 -0.63
C MET A 137 10.86 17.20 -0.15
N LEU A 138 11.52 18.36 -0.20
CA LEU A 138 12.90 18.51 0.28
C LEU A 138 13.03 18.25 1.79
N ARG A 139 12.02 18.62 2.59
CA ARG A 139 12.01 18.41 4.05
C ARG A 139 11.80 16.93 4.43
N TYR A 140 11.04 16.20 3.63
CA TYR A 140 10.68 14.80 3.92
C TYR A 140 11.59 13.78 3.24
N GLY A 141 12.22 14.14 2.12
CA GLY A 141 13.10 13.27 1.34
C GLY A 141 14.59 13.52 1.57
N SER A 142 15.42 13.11 0.62
CA SER A 142 16.86 13.31 0.61
C SER A 142 17.22 14.58 -0.20
N PRO A 143 17.34 15.77 0.42
CA PRO A 143 17.29 17.05 -0.29
C PRO A 143 18.41 17.22 -1.34
N LEU A 144 19.65 16.83 -1.04
CA LEU A 144 20.75 16.98 -2.00
C LEU A 144 20.57 16.07 -3.22
N TRP A 145 20.12 14.82 -3.00
CA TRP A 145 19.83 13.90 -4.08
C TRP A 145 18.63 14.37 -4.91
N LEU A 146 17.57 14.86 -4.26
CA LEU A 146 16.38 15.38 -4.96
C LEU A 146 16.71 16.58 -5.83
N LEU A 147 17.56 17.50 -5.36
CA LEU A 147 18.05 18.62 -6.17
C LEU A 147 18.89 18.14 -7.36
N GLN A 148 19.75 17.14 -7.15
CA GLN A 148 20.55 16.52 -8.22
C GLN A 148 19.63 15.88 -9.29
N MET A 149 18.60 15.15 -8.86
CA MET A 149 17.61 14.52 -9.78
C MET A 149 16.81 15.57 -10.54
N GLU A 150 16.35 16.62 -9.87
CA GLU A 150 15.65 17.71 -10.55
C GLU A 150 16.53 18.40 -11.61
N LEU A 151 17.82 18.65 -11.32
CA LEU A 151 18.73 19.23 -12.30
C LEU A 151 18.99 18.31 -13.49
N ARG A 152 19.02 16.98 -13.27
CA ARG A 152 19.34 15.99 -14.31
C ARG A 152 18.12 15.63 -15.15
N HIS A 153 16.95 15.48 -14.54
CA HIS A 153 15.75 14.88 -15.13
C HIS A 153 14.53 15.82 -15.23
N ARG A 154 14.69 17.12 -14.93
CA ARG A 154 13.55 18.08 -14.96
C ARG A 154 12.84 18.13 -16.32
N SER A 155 13.57 17.95 -17.40
CA SER A 155 13.00 17.97 -18.76
C SER A 155 12.16 16.74 -19.08
N GLU A 156 12.37 15.63 -18.35
CA GLU A 156 11.64 14.37 -18.46
C GLU A 156 10.40 14.34 -17.55
N ARG A 157 10.32 15.23 -16.57
CA ARG A 157 9.18 15.36 -15.66
C ARG A 157 8.03 16.12 -16.32
N VAL A 158 7.12 15.41 -16.95
CA VAL A 158 5.93 15.99 -17.63
C VAL A 158 4.92 16.53 -16.60
N SER A 159 4.61 15.75 -15.54
CA SER A 159 3.64 16.06 -14.51
C SER A 159 3.95 15.32 -13.22
N LEU A 160 3.35 15.75 -12.09
CA LEU A 160 3.31 15.00 -10.82
C LEU A 160 1.94 14.31 -10.63
N ARG A 161 1.19 14.09 -11.70
CA ARG A 161 -0.05 13.31 -11.73
C ARG A 161 0.16 12.05 -12.56
N GLU A 162 -0.60 11.00 -12.27
CA GLU A 162 -0.57 9.79 -13.08
C GLU A 162 -1.06 10.06 -14.52
N PRO A 163 -0.55 9.32 -15.49
CA PRO A 163 0.48 8.25 -15.40
C PRO A 163 1.93 8.79 -15.36
N TYR A 164 2.15 10.09 -15.47
CA TYR A 164 3.48 10.71 -15.59
C TYR A 164 4.29 10.69 -14.29
N LEU A 165 3.63 10.63 -13.13
CA LEU A 165 4.32 10.48 -11.85
C LEU A 165 5.03 9.13 -11.76
N SER A 166 4.37 8.04 -12.18
CA SER A 166 4.96 6.70 -12.27
C SER A 166 6.09 6.64 -13.32
N ASP A 167 6.00 7.37 -14.45
CA ASP A 167 7.10 7.50 -15.40
C ASP A 167 8.32 8.17 -14.75
N TYR A 168 8.11 9.28 -14.06
CA TYR A 168 9.17 10.00 -13.37
C TYR A 168 9.78 9.18 -12.22
N ALA A 169 8.96 8.46 -11.46
CA ALA A 169 9.43 7.53 -10.44
C ALA A 169 10.33 6.43 -11.01
N THR A 170 9.98 5.90 -12.18
CA THR A 170 10.79 4.92 -12.91
C THR A 170 12.14 5.50 -13.32
N ILE A 171 12.19 6.72 -13.85
CA ILE A 171 13.42 7.43 -14.23
C ILE A 171 14.34 7.59 -12.99
N LEU A 172 13.78 8.06 -11.87
CA LEU A 172 14.56 8.26 -10.63
C LEU A 172 15.12 6.94 -10.08
N LEU A 173 14.32 5.88 -10.11
CA LEU A 173 14.77 4.56 -9.65
C LEU A 173 15.90 4.02 -10.56
N LYS A 174 15.75 4.12 -11.87
CA LYS A 174 16.78 3.70 -12.85
C LYS A 174 18.10 4.47 -12.65
N ASP A 175 18.02 5.80 -12.46
CA ASP A 175 19.22 6.63 -12.21
C ASP A 175 19.94 6.19 -10.94
N VAL A 176 19.22 5.99 -9.83
CA VAL A 176 19.85 5.59 -8.57
C VAL A 176 20.43 4.16 -8.62
N ILE A 177 19.77 3.24 -9.34
CA ILE A 177 20.30 1.89 -9.57
C ILE A 177 21.60 1.98 -10.38
N ALA A 178 21.57 2.66 -11.53
CA ALA A 178 22.72 2.79 -12.42
C ALA A 178 23.91 3.52 -11.79
N SER A 179 23.64 4.54 -10.96
CA SER A 179 24.68 5.38 -10.35
C SER A 179 25.26 4.81 -9.06
N HIS A 180 24.50 4.00 -8.31
CA HIS A 180 24.85 3.63 -6.94
C HIS A 180 24.68 2.15 -6.59
N ALA A 181 23.96 1.37 -7.40
CA ALA A 181 23.68 -0.04 -7.16
C ALA A 181 23.30 -0.35 -5.69
N PRO A 182 22.23 0.24 -5.10
CA PRO A 182 21.86 0.03 -3.71
C PRO A 182 21.60 -1.44 -3.37
N ASP A 183 21.71 -1.82 -2.09
CA ASP A 183 21.41 -3.18 -1.65
C ASP A 183 19.90 -3.47 -1.66
N LEU A 184 19.09 -2.45 -1.32
CA LEU A 184 17.65 -2.47 -1.45
C LEU A 184 17.17 -1.21 -2.16
N SER A 185 16.49 -1.38 -3.27
CA SER A 185 15.81 -0.30 -4.00
C SER A 185 14.30 -0.60 -4.03
N ALA A 186 13.46 0.38 -3.73
CA ALA A 186 12.00 0.21 -3.74
C ALA A 186 11.33 1.33 -4.54
N VAL A 187 10.28 0.99 -5.28
CA VAL A 187 9.42 1.96 -5.96
C VAL A 187 7.95 1.56 -5.81
N HIS A 188 7.11 2.56 -5.65
CA HIS A 188 5.66 2.42 -5.66
C HIS A 188 5.11 3.06 -6.94
N LEU A 189 4.42 2.29 -7.77
CA LEU A 189 3.84 2.71 -9.05
C LEU A 189 2.31 2.73 -8.92
N VAL A 190 1.73 3.94 -8.90
CA VAL A 190 0.32 4.19 -8.54
C VAL A 190 -0.62 4.22 -9.75
N ASP A 191 -0.07 4.20 -10.98
CA ASP A 191 -0.83 4.40 -12.22
C ASP A 191 -2.09 3.52 -12.36
N LEU A 192 -2.04 2.24 -11.98
CA LEU A 192 -3.18 1.35 -12.12
C LEU A 192 -4.29 1.67 -11.12
N ASP A 193 -3.91 1.98 -9.87
CA ASP A 193 -4.83 2.41 -8.82
C ASP A 193 -5.59 3.67 -9.23
N ASP A 194 -4.87 4.71 -9.65
CA ASP A 194 -5.46 5.98 -10.11
C ASP A 194 -6.42 5.77 -11.30
N MET A 195 -6.01 4.96 -12.29
CA MET A 195 -6.86 4.65 -13.42
C MET A 195 -8.12 3.89 -13.03
N ARG A 196 -8.06 3.01 -12.04
CA ARG A 196 -9.23 2.30 -11.51
C ARG A 196 -10.17 3.21 -10.76
N HIS A 197 -9.67 4.07 -9.90
CA HIS A 197 -10.49 5.08 -9.21
C HIS A 197 -11.30 5.93 -10.19
N HIS A 198 -10.71 6.30 -11.32
CA HIS A 198 -11.36 7.17 -12.31
C HIS A 198 -12.26 6.44 -13.30
N HIS A 199 -11.96 5.17 -13.64
CA HIS A 199 -12.56 4.49 -14.79
C HIS A 199 -13.25 3.16 -14.46
N GLY A 200 -13.11 2.62 -13.22
CA GLY A 200 -13.58 1.29 -12.82
C GLY A 200 -12.51 0.22 -13.00
N VAL A 201 -12.76 -1.00 -12.50
CA VAL A 201 -11.72 -2.03 -12.39
C VAL A 201 -11.29 -2.59 -13.73
N PHE A 202 -12.24 -3.03 -14.58
CA PHE A 202 -11.94 -3.72 -15.84
C PHE A 202 -12.43 -2.91 -17.05
N ASN A 203 -11.55 -2.09 -17.61
CA ASN A 203 -11.86 -1.25 -18.76
C ASN A 203 -10.62 -1.03 -19.65
N ARG A 204 -10.75 -0.19 -20.69
CA ARG A 204 -9.67 0.08 -21.65
C ARG A 204 -8.51 0.83 -21.00
N GLU A 205 -8.78 1.79 -20.11
CA GLU A 205 -7.73 2.64 -19.53
C GLU A 205 -6.91 1.87 -18.49
N THR A 206 -7.54 0.98 -17.72
CA THR A 206 -6.84 0.09 -16.80
C THR A 206 -5.98 -0.94 -17.54
N ARG A 207 -6.44 -1.45 -18.70
CA ARG A 207 -5.58 -2.28 -19.56
C ARG A 207 -4.32 -1.53 -20.05
N LYS A 208 -4.46 -0.26 -20.42
CA LYS A 208 -3.31 0.58 -20.81
C LYS A 208 -2.37 0.83 -19.60
N ALA A 209 -2.92 0.99 -18.40
CA ALA A 209 -2.11 1.13 -17.19
C ALA A 209 -1.24 -0.11 -16.96
N ILE A 210 -1.80 -1.33 -17.09
CA ILE A 210 -1.02 -2.58 -17.00
C ILE A 210 0.06 -2.65 -18.09
N GLN A 211 -0.22 -2.19 -19.32
CA GLN A 211 0.79 -2.11 -20.37
C GLN A 211 1.94 -1.13 -20.04
N ARG A 212 1.62 0.03 -19.42
CA ARG A 212 2.64 0.98 -18.96
C ARG A 212 3.45 0.42 -17.80
N LEU A 213 2.81 -0.28 -16.85
CA LEU A 213 3.51 -0.96 -15.75
C LEU A 213 4.46 -2.05 -16.27
N ASP A 214 4.06 -2.82 -17.27
CA ASP A 214 4.91 -3.79 -17.96
C ASP A 214 6.18 -3.14 -18.53
N HIS A 215 6.01 -2.04 -19.26
CA HIS A 215 7.11 -1.29 -19.85
C HIS A 215 8.06 -0.73 -18.79
N ARG A 216 7.54 -0.09 -17.73
CA ARG A 216 8.35 0.45 -16.62
C ARG A 216 9.13 -0.64 -15.89
N ALA A 217 8.50 -1.78 -15.62
CA ALA A 217 9.16 -2.91 -14.99
C ALA A 217 10.27 -3.49 -15.91
N ALA A 218 10.03 -3.56 -17.22
CA ALA A 218 11.03 -3.97 -18.21
C ALA A 218 12.25 -3.04 -18.21
N GLU A 219 12.04 -1.73 -18.22
CA GLU A 219 13.12 -0.73 -18.17
C GLU A 219 13.95 -0.83 -16.87
N ILE A 220 13.30 -1.04 -15.73
CA ILE A 220 13.98 -1.24 -14.45
C ILE A 220 14.81 -2.53 -14.50
N TRP A 221 14.23 -3.62 -14.99
CA TRP A 221 14.94 -4.90 -15.15
C TRP A 221 16.16 -4.77 -16.07
N GLU A 222 16.01 -4.12 -17.23
CA GLU A 222 17.10 -3.88 -18.16
C GLU A 222 18.21 -3.06 -17.50
N THR A 223 17.87 -2.01 -16.76
CA THR A 223 18.83 -1.21 -15.99
C THR A 223 19.59 -2.07 -15.00
N MET A 224 18.91 -2.96 -14.25
CA MET A 224 19.55 -3.90 -13.33
C MET A 224 20.56 -4.82 -14.04
N GLN A 225 20.18 -5.36 -15.21
CA GLN A 225 21.04 -6.29 -15.95
C GLN A 225 22.33 -5.64 -16.48
N HIS A 226 22.30 -4.34 -16.77
CA HIS A 226 23.44 -3.59 -17.33
C HIS A 226 24.23 -2.80 -16.26
N THR A 227 23.80 -2.80 -15.01
CA THR A 227 24.50 -2.05 -13.94
C THR A 227 25.54 -2.91 -13.22
N PRO A 228 26.85 -2.53 -13.24
CA PRO A 228 27.87 -3.22 -12.48
C PRO A 228 27.52 -3.30 -10.99
N GLY A 229 27.66 -4.49 -10.40
CA GLY A 229 27.31 -4.74 -8.99
C GLY A 229 25.85 -5.11 -8.76
N MET A 230 25.04 -5.24 -9.83
CA MET A 230 23.64 -5.75 -9.77
C MET A 230 23.49 -7.16 -10.38
N GLU A 231 24.58 -7.80 -10.83
CA GLU A 231 24.58 -9.05 -11.59
C GLU A 231 23.92 -10.24 -10.86
N GLY A 232 23.83 -10.17 -9.53
CA GLY A 232 23.19 -11.18 -8.69
C GLY A 232 21.90 -10.67 -8.02
N ALA A 233 21.41 -9.50 -8.40
CA ALA A 233 20.23 -8.91 -7.78
C ALA A 233 18.94 -9.64 -8.19
N ALA A 234 17.95 -9.65 -7.28
CA ALA A 234 16.61 -10.12 -7.57
C ALA A 234 15.66 -8.93 -7.82
N LEU A 235 14.80 -9.05 -8.82
CA LEU A 235 13.62 -8.22 -8.98
C LEU A 235 12.47 -8.87 -8.24
N CYS A 236 11.79 -8.10 -7.40
CA CYS A 236 10.58 -8.49 -6.69
C CYS A 236 9.42 -7.61 -7.13
N LEU A 237 8.35 -8.20 -7.62
CA LEU A 237 7.08 -7.55 -7.85
C LEU A 237 6.15 -7.87 -6.69
N VAL A 238 5.53 -6.84 -6.12
CA VAL A 238 4.48 -6.97 -5.09
C VAL A 238 3.29 -6.11 -5.46
N SER A 239 2.15 -6.39 -4.84
CA SER A 239 1.02 -5.48 -4.81
C SER A 239 0.46 -5.41 -3.38
N ASP A 240 -0.37 -4.44 -3.12
CA ASP A 240 -0.83 -4.06 -1.79
C ASP A 240 -2.31 -4.39 -1.55
N HIS A 241 -3.15 -4.21 -2.55
CA HIS A 241 -4.58 -4.54 -2.56
C HIS A 241 -5.10 -4.64 -4.00
N GLY A 242 -6.33 -5.10 -4.18
CA GLY A 242 -7.09 -4.91 -5.42
C GLY A 242 -8.13 -3.80 -5.25
N GLN A 243 -9.03 -3.69 -6.24
CA GLN A 243 -10.15 -2.77 -6.21
C GLN A 243 -11.45 -3.43 -6.67
N ALA A 244 -12.59 -2.84 -6.29
CA ALA A 244 -13.91 -3.23 -6.77
C ALA A 244 -14.69 -2.00 -7.25
N ASP A 245 -15.63 -2.23 -8.20
CA ASP A 245 -16.45 -1.15 -8.75
C ASP A 245 -17.45 -0.60 -7.73
N VAL A 246 -17.56 0.72 -7.68
CA VAL A 246 -18.51 1.45 -6.83
C VAL A 246 -19.84 1.59 -7.58
N ARG A 247 -20.93 1.16 -6.95
CA ARG A 247 -22.30 1.28 -7.45
C ARG A 247 -23.09 2.36 -6.73
N GLU A 248 -22.85 2.49 -5.43
CA GLU A 248 -23.60 3.40 -4.56
C GLU A 248 -22.65 4.01 -3.52
N THR A 249 -22.85 5.28 -3.19
CA THR A 249 -22.17 5.96 -2.08
C THR A 249 -23.19 6.38 -1.06
N VAL A 250 -22.99 6.03 0.20
CA VAL A 250 -23.90 6.33 1.31
C VAL A 250 -23.18 7.03 2.46
N SER A 251 -23.88 7.87 3.20
CA SER A 251 -23.34 8.48 4.41
C SER A 251 -23.64 7.58 5.62
N LEU A 252 -22.63 6.91 6.13
CA LEU A 252 -22.75 6.12 7.36
C LEU A 252 -23.09 7.02 8.55
N GLY A 253 -22.54 8.24 8.61
CA GLY A 253 -22.84 9.22 9.66
C GLY A 253 -24.32 9.61 9.70
N GLU A 254 -24.96 9.80 8.52
CA GLU A 254 -26.40 10.05 8.45
C GLU A 254 -27.24 8.82 8.86
N ALA A 255 -26.80 7.62 8.44
CA ALA A 255 -27.48 6.38 8.86
C ALA A 255 -27.42 6.20 10.38
N LEU A 256 -26.24 6.40 11.00
CA LEU A 256 -26.09 6.39 12.46
C LEU A 256 -26.97 7.46 13.13
N THR A 257 -27.08 8.64 12.54
CA THR A 257 -27.94 9.71 13.09
C THR A 257 -29.41 9.32 13.08
N ARG A 258 -29.90 8.68 12.00
CA ARG A 258 -31.28 8.15 11.92
C ARG A 258 -31.56 7.08 12.98
N LEU A 259 -30.54 6.30 13.33
CA LEU A 259 -30.61 5.30 14.42
C LEU A 259 -30.41 5.88 15.83
N GLY A 260 -30.28 7.21 15.97
CA GLY A 260 -30.05 7.87 17.26
C GLY A 260 -28.62 7.77 17.78
N LEU A 261 -27.66 7.29 16.98
CA LEU A 261 -26.26 7.03 17.37
C LEU A 261 -25.27 8.10 16.85
N GLY A 262 -25.70 9.10 16.09
CA GLY A 262 -24.83 10.07 15.45
C GLY A 262 -24.00 10.93 16.41
N SER A 263 -24.46 11.12 17.67
CA SER A 263 -23.70 11.83 18.71
C SER A 263 -22.65 10.96 19.37
N LEU A 264 -22.72 9.63 19.28
CA LEU A 264 -21.82 8.70 19.95
C LEU A 264 -20.50 8.51 19.19
N PHE A 265 -20.56 8.51 17.86
CA PHE A 265 -19.43 8.14 17.02
C PHE A 265 -18.95 9.27 16.12
N THR A 266 -17.65 9.23 15.81
CA THR A 266 -17.08 9.81 14.59
C THR A 266 -16.78 8.68 13.61
N VAL A 267 -16.92 8.95 12.32
CA VAL A 267 -16.75 7.99 11.22
C VAL A 267 -15.49 8.33 10.44
N GLN A 268 -14.68 7.31 10.13
CA GLN A 268 -13.60 7.42 9.16
C GLN A 268 -13.82 6.35 8.08
N SER A 269 -14.12 6.78 6.86
CA SER A 269 -14.36 5.87 5.74
C SER A 269 -13.07 5.20 5.30
N ASN A 270 -13.12 3.89 5.10
CA ASN A 270 -12.08 3.09 4.44
C ASN A 270 -12.39 2.83 2.94
N GLY A 271 -13.48 3.41 2.41
CA GLY A 271 -14.05 3.04 1.11
C GLY A 271 -15.17 2.01 1.30
N PHE A 272 -14.90 0.73 1.07
CA PHE A 272 -15.88 -0.36 1.28
C PHE A 272 -16.14 -0.72 2.74
N GLY A 273 -15.53 -0.04 3.66
CA GLY A 273 -15.78 -0.10 5.09
C GLY A 273 -15.65 1.25 5.75
N ALA A 274 -15.86 1.30 7.06
CA ALA A 274 -15.58 2.47 7.88
C ALA A 274 -15.21 2.09 9.30
N TYR A 275 -14.32 2.86 9.88
CA TYR A 275 -14.03 2.83 11.30
C TYR A 275 -14.98 3.76 12.07
N LEU A 276 -15.44 3.30 13.22
CA LEU A 276 -16.20 4.06 14.18
C LEU A 276 -15.36 4.29 15.44
N PHE A 277 -15.30 5.54 15.84
CA PHE A 277 -14.60 5.95 17.07
C PHE A 277 -15.58 6.61 18.02
N PHE A 278 -15.63 6.19 19.28
CA PHE A 278 -16.41 6.88 20.31
C PHE A 278 -15.91 8.31 20.51
N ARG A 279 -16.85 9.23 20.64
CA ARG A 279 -16.53 10.62 20.98
C ARG A 279 -16.11 10.79 22.45
N GLN A 280 -16.65 9.94 23.32
CA GLN A 280 -16.37 9.94 24.76
C GLN A 280 -15.93 8.52 25.18
N LYS A 281 -14.64 8.33 25.44
CA LYS A 281 -14.04 7.02 25.74
C LYS A 281 -14.57 6.36 27.03
N GLU A 282 -15.05 7.15 27.98
CA GLU A 282 -15.61 6.61 29.23
C GLU A 282 -16.93 5.84 29.01
N GLU A 283 -17.67 6.12 27.94
CA GLU A 283 -18.89 5.40 27.57
C GLU A 283 -18.59 4.10 26.80
N GLU A 284 -17.38 3.96 26.26
CA GLU A 284 -16.96 2.86 25.39
C GLU A 284 -17.09 1.49 26.05
N ALA A 285 -16.62 1.36 27.29
CA ALA A 285 -16.56 0.08 27.98
C ALA A 285 -17.92 -0.43 28.47
N ALA A 286 -18.86 0.47 28.75
CA ALA A 286 -20.15 0.12 29.38
C ALA A 286 -21.19 -0.43 28.39
N HIS A 287 -21.13 -0.01 27.11
CA HIS A 287 -22.20 -0.28 26.14
C HIS A 287 -21.75 -0.87 24.80
N LEU A 288 -20.43 -1.14 24.62
CA LEU A 288 -19.90 -1.57 23.32
C LEU A 288 -20.54 -2.86 22.79
N GLY A 289 -20.80 -3.84 23.66
CA GLY A 289 -21.46 -5.11 23.28
C GLY A 289 -22.89 -4.87 22.81
N GLU A 290 -23.69 -4.13 23.56
CA GLU A 290 -25.07 -3.81 23.22
C GLU A 290 -25.17 -3.00 21.92
N LEU A 291 -24.25 -2.04 21.72
CA LEU A 291 -24.18 -1.24 20.49
C LEU A 291 -23.75 -2.08 19.28
N THR A 292 -22.83 -3.02 19.46
CA THR A 292 -22.41 -3.96 18.41
C THR A 292 -23.61 -4.79 17.96
N ASP A 293 -24.36 -5.36 18.90
CA ASP A 293 -25.54 -6.18 18.60
C ASP A 293 -26.67 -5.35 17.97
N PHE A 294 -26.85 -4.11 18.44
CA PHE A 294 -27.79 -3.18 17.85
C PHE A 294 -27.44 -2.88 16.38
N LEU A 295 -26.19 -2.54 16.08
CA LEU A 295 -25.74 -2.28 14.71
C LEU A 295 -25.88 -3.52 13.82
N ARG A 296 -25.60 -4.73 14.35
CA ARG A 296 -25.82 -6.00 13.64
C ARG A 296 -27.29 -6.27 13.30
N GLN A 297 -28.23 -5.79 14.11
CA GLN A 297 -29.67 -5.88 13.83
C GLN A 297 -30.14 -4.87 12.77
N HIS A 298 -29.38 -3.79 12.52
CA HIS A 298 -29.72 -2.69 11.62
C HIS A 298 -28.81 -2.60 10.38
N MET A 299 -28.25 -3.75 9.95
CA MET A 299 -27.32 -3.78 8.81
C MET A 299 -27.93 -3.27 7.51
N GLU A 300 -29.25 -3.44 7.31
CA GLU A 300 -29.96 -2.95 6.12
C GLU A 300 -29.97 -1.41 6.08
N GLU A 301 -30.29 -0.76 7.20
CA GLU A 301 -30.29 0.71 7.34
C GLU A 301 -28.89 1.30 7.21
N LEU A 302 -27.87 0.55 7.64
CA LEU A 302 -26.47 0.92 7.52
C LEU A 302 -25.91 0.62 6.11
N ARG A 303 -26.64 -0.10 5.26
CA ARG A 303 -26.13 -0.64 3.98
C ARG A 303 -24.86 -1.49 4.19
N ALA A 304 -24.84 -2.27 5.27
CA ALA A 304 -23.69 -3.04 5.73
C ALA A 304 -23.83 -4.54 5.39
N SER A 305 -22.70 -5.22 5.24
CA SER A 305 -22.58 -6.68 5.15
C SER A 305 -22.02 -7.30 6.44
N ALA A 306 -21.28 -6.52 7.25
CA ALA A 306 -20.79 -6.96 8.55
C ALA A 306 -20.58 -5.78 9.50
N VAL A 307 -20.60 -6.08 10.81
CA VAL A 307 -20.18 -5.18 11.89
C VAL A 307 -19.15 -5.92 12.73
N TYR A 308 -17.96 -5.36 12.81
CA TYR A 308 -16.82 -5.91 13.54
C TYR A 308 -16.66 -5.25 14.90
N SER A 309 -16.60 -6.07 15.93
CA SER A 309 -16.27 -5.64 17.31
C SER A 309 -14.77 -5.32 17.42
N ALA A 310 -14.37 -4.73 18.54
CA ALA A 310 -12.95 -4.54 18.86
C ALA A 310 -12.16 -5.86 18.93
N GLU A 311 -12.82 -6.96 19.32
CA GLU A 311 -12.22 -8.30 19.34
C GLU A 311 -12.03 -8.86 17.93
N ASP A 312 -13.04 -8.71 17.03
CA ASP A 312 -12.93 -9.07 15.62
C ASP A 312 -11.79 -8.29 14.95
N LEU A 313 -11.72 -6.98 15.20
CA LEU A 313 -10.65 -6.12 14.69
C LEU A 313 -9.26 -6.54 15.19
N ALA A 314 -9.15 -6.93 16.47
CA ALA A 314 -7.91 -7.44 17.02
C ALA A 314 -7.47 -8.76 16.36
N ALA A 315 -8.42 -9.66 16.10
CA ALA A 315 -8.17 -10.93 15.41
C ALA A 315 -7.72 -10.73 13.94
N MET A 316 -8.24 -9.69 13.28
CA MET A 316 -7.82 -9.29 11.92
C MET A 316 -6.50 -8.52 11.89
N GLY A 317 -5.90 -8.19 13.04
CA GLY A 317 -4.69 -7.39 13.11
C GLY A 317 -4.89 -5.89 12.82
N ALA A 318 -6.11 -5.39 12.89
CA ALA A 318 -6.44 -3.98 12.70
C ALA A 318 -5.80 -3.08 13.78
N VAL A 319 -5.60 -1.81 13.46
CA VAL A 319 -4.99 -0.84 14.37
C VAL A 319 -5.79 -0.69 15.68
N GLU A 320 -5.09 -0.44 16.77
CA GLU A 320 -5.72 -0.16 18.07
C GLU A 320 -6.40 1.21 18.10
N GLY A 321 -7.42 1.33 18.98
CA GLY A 321 -8.13 2.58 19.22
C GLY A 321 -9.37 2.79 18.34
N VAL A 322 -9.67 1.84 17.45
CA VAL A 322 -10.93 1.77 16.71
C VAL A 322 -11.95 1.06 17.59
N SER A 323 -13.12 1.68 17.81
CA SER A 323 -14.16 1.11 18.67
C SER A 323 -14.91 -0.04 17.98
N LEU A 324 -15.35 0.20 16.76
CA LEU A 324 -16.06 -0.75 15.88
C LEU A 324 -15.67 -0.49 14.42
N ALA A 325 -15.93 -1.45 13.56
CA ALA A 325 -15.92 -1.19 12.13
C ALA A 325 -17.17 -1.74 11.46
N VAL A 326 -17.56 -1.12 10.35
CA VAL A 326 -18.70 -1.53 9.53
C VAL A 326 -18.19 -1.80 8.13
N GLU A 327 -18.43 -3.00 7.63
CA GLU A 327 -18.18 -3.38 6.24
C GLU A 327 -19.42 -3.07 5.43
N ALA A 328 -19.28 -2.39 4.30
CA ALA A 328 -20.41 -2.05 3.45
C ALA A 328 -20.91 -3.25 2.64
N ALA A 329 -22.15 -3.19 2.20
CA ALA A 329 -22.70 -4.16 1.28
C ALA A 329 -21.96 -4.13 -0.09
N PRO A 330 -21.91 -5.24 -0.85
CA PRO A 330 -21.18 -5.29 -2.10
C PRO A 330 -21.51 -4.16 -3.09
N GLY A 331 -20.51 -3.39 -3.49
CA GLY A 331 -20.63 -2.24 -4.37
C GLY A 331 -21.07 -0.94 -3.68
N VAL A 332 -21.30 -0.96 -2.38
CA VAL A 332 -21.59 0.23 -1.57
C VAL A 332 -20.29 0.75 -0.96
N VAL A 333 -20.08 2.05 -0.99
CA VAL A 333 -18.97 2.72 -0.29
C VAL A 333 -19.50 3.78 0.67
N TYR A 334 -18.79 3.97 1.76
CA TYR A 334 -19.12 5.01 2.72
C TYR A 334 -18.47 6.34 2.33
N ASP A 335 -19.25 7.41 2.47
CA ASP A 335 -18.82 8.78 2.17
C ASP A 335 -17.65 9.18 3.11
N ASP A 336 -16.61 9.75 2.53
CA ASP A 336 -15.42 10.26 3.21
C ASP A 336 -15.47 11.79 3.43
N GLY A 337 -16.59 12.43 3.03
CA GLY A 337 -16.79 13.87 3.08
C GLY A 337 -16.22 14.63 1.88
N LEU A 338 -15.77 13.92 0.81
CA LEU A 338 -15.37 14.58 -0.44
C LEU A 338 -16.59 14.98 -1.29
N PRO A 339 -16.48 16.05 -2.12
CA PRO A 339 -17.55 16.46 -3.02
C PRO A 339 -17.97 15.35 -4.00
N GLN A 340 -19.26 15.24 -4.30
CA GLN A 340 -19.83 14.23 -5.19
C GLN A 340 -19.15 14.16 -6.58
N ALA A 341 -18.64 15.28 -7.09
CA ALA A 341 -17.90 15.33 -8.36
C ALA A 341 -16.55 14.60 -8.35
N LYS A 342 -16.04 14.25 -7.16
CA LYS A 342 -14.80 13.48 -6.96
C LYS A 342 -15.05 12.03 -6.58
N ARG A 343 -16.28 11.53 -6.70
CA ARG A 343 -16.58 10.13 -6.37
C ARG A 343 -15.94 9.18 -7.34
N GLU A 344 -15.30 8.18 -6.78
CA GLU A 344 -14.57 7.15 -7.49
C GLU A 344 -15.50 6.19 -8.22
N LYS A 345 -15.02 5.59 -9.31
CA LYS A 345 -15.72 4.52 -10.05
C LYS A 345 -15.38 3.14 -9.50
N ALA A 346 -14.20 2.98 -8.94
CA ALA A 346 -13.76 1.83 -8.18
C ALA A 346 -12.95 2.32 -6.98
N THR A 347 -12.89 1.51 -5.93
CA THR A 347 -12.10 1.79 -4.73
C THR A 347 -11.72 0.48 -4.03
N HIS A 348 -11.08 0.59 -2.88
CA HIS A 348 -10.57 -0.49 -2.05
C HIS A 348 -10.99 -0.30 -0.58
N GLY A 349 -10.29 -0.88 0.40
CA GLY A 349 -10.57 -0.72 1.83
C GLY A 349 -11.60 -1.71 2.39
N PHE A 350 -11.78 -2.82 1.69
CA PHE A 350 -12.65 -3.94 2.09
C PHE A 350 -12.00 -4.80 3.18
N GLY A 351 -12.83 -5.64 3.79
CA GLY A 351 -12.43 -6.63 4.79
C GLY A 351 -12.00 -7.97 4.19
N PRO A 352 -11.59 -8.91 5.08
CA PRO A 352 -11.16 -10.26 4.68
C PRO A 352 -12.24 -11.04 3.93
N GLY A 353 -11.82 -11.89 3.00
CA GLY A 353 -12.71 -12.70 2.15
C GLY A 353 -13.28 -11.95 0.95
N HIS A 354 -12.89 -10.70 0.72
CA HIS A 354 -13.31 -9.97 -0.48
C HIS A 354 -12.62 -10.54 -1.73
N PRO A 355 -13.33 -10.68 -2.89
CA PRO A 355 -12.75 -11.24 -4.12
C PRO A 355 -11.52 -10.53 -4.67
N ALA A 356 -11.24 -9.30 -4.25
CA ALA A 356 -10.07 -8.51 -4.65
C ALA A 356 -8.97 -8.44 -3.58
N GLU A 357 -8.97 -9.31 -2.56
CA GLU A 357 -7.98 -9.29 -1.48
C GLU A 357 -6.62 -9.90 -1.85
N ASN A 358 -6.57 -10.74 -2.90
CA ASN A 358 -5.38 -11.52 -3.23
C ASN A 358 -4.37 -10.71 -4.04
N CYS A 359 -3.27 -10.39 -3.44
CA CYS A 359 -2.15 -9.64 -4.00
C CYS A 359 -1.08 -10.57 -4.59
N LEU A 360 -0.09 -9.95 -5.25
CA LEU A 360 1.05 -10.63 -5.87
C LEU A 360 2.31 -10.49 -5.00
N PHE A 361 3.09 -11.56 -4.93
CA PHE A 361 4.50 -11.57 -4.56
C PHE A 361 5.23 -12.46 -5.55
N ALA A 362 6.11 -11.89 -6.38
CA ALA A 362 6.86 -12.64 -7.38
C ALA A 362 8.31 -12.20 -7.45
N LEU A 363 9.23 -13.16 -7.43
CA LEU A 363 10.68 -12.98 -7.39
C LEU A 363 11.33 -13.60 -8.61
N ARG A 364 12.27 -12.87 -9.24
CA ARG A 364 13.14 -13.39 -10.29
C ARG A 364 14.57 -12.84 -10.11
N GLY A 365 15.57 -13.69 -10.24
CA GLY A 365 16.98 -13.33 -10.18
C GLY A 365 17.88 -14.54 -10.27
N LYS A 366 19.20 -14.32 -10.53
CA LYS A 366 20.15 -15.41 -10.76
C LYS A 366 20.22 -16.40 -9.58
N GLY A 367 20.10 -15.92 -8.34
CA GLY A 367 20.10 -16.74 -7.12
C GLY A 367 18.72 -17.25 -6.68
N ILE A 368 17.66 -16.94 -7.46
CA ILE A 368 16.30 -17.35 -7.17
C ILE A 368 15.97 -18.61 -7.98
N ARG A 369 15.36 -19.61 -7.35
CA ARG A 369 14.78 -20.80 -8.03
C ARG A 369 13.65 -20.34 -8.93
N GLU A 370 13.44 -21.05 -10.03
CA GLU A 370 12.34 -20.78 -10.95
C GLU A 370 11.16 -21.75 -10.68
N GLY A 371 9.94 -21.26 -10.82
CA GLY A 371 8.73 -22.05 -10.77
C GLY A 371 8.31 -22.55 -9.39
N VAL A 372 8.86 -22.01 -8.32
CA VAL A 372 8.46 -22.34 -6.94
C VAL A 372 7.34 -21.40 -6.51
N TRP A 373 6.12 -21.90 -6.45
CA TRP A 373 4.95 -21.10 -6.08
C TRP A 373 4.37 -21.59 -4.75
N ILE A 374 4.19 -20.66 -3.80
CA ILE A 374 3.49 -20.87 -2.54
C ILE A 374 2.00 -20.68 -2.81
N PRO A 375 1.11 -21.59 -2.36
CA PRO A 375 -0.31 -21.49 -2.70
C PRO A 375 -1.01 -20.27 -2.06
N ASP A 376 -0.58 -19.86 -0.87
CA ASP A 376 -1.17 -18.82 -0.06
C ASP A 376 -0.16 -18.30 0.98
N MET A 377 -0.14 -17.00 1.24
CA MET A 377 0.65 -16.39 2.32
C MET A 377 0.02 -15.07 2.79
N PRO A 378 0.10 -14.73 4.09
CA PRO A 378 -0.29 -13.42 4.56
C PRO A 378 0.77 -12.38 4.14
N MET A 379 0.34 -11.15 3.89
CA MET A 379 1.23 -10.06 3.44
C MET A 379 2.42 -9.81 4.38
N ARG A 380 2.25 -10.01 5.68
CA ARG A 380 3.33 -9.86 6.68
C ARG A 380 4.52 -10.81 6.47
N ASP A 381 4.38 -11.86 5.68
CA ASP A 381 5.48 -12.80 5.38
C ASP A 381 6.46 -12.23 4.33
N VAL A 382 6.07 -11.18 3.60
CA VAL A 382 6.91 -10.57 2.55
C VAL A 382 8.20 -9.98 3.12
N ALA A 383 8.12 -9.16 4.18
CA ALA A 383 9.30 -8.52 4.76
C ALA A 383 10.35 -9.52 5.29
N PRO A 384 10.01 -10.51 6.14
CA PRO A 384 10.99 -11.49 6.61
C PRO A 384 11.54 -12.35 5.47
N THR A 385 10.75 -12.68 4.46
CA THR A 385 11.21 -13.39 3.26
C THR A 385 12.24 -12.57 2.47
N LEU A 386 11.97 -11.28 2.25
CA LEU A 386 12.94 -10.37 1.60
C LEU A 386 14.19 -10.15 2.47
N ALA A 387 14.05 -10.10 3.79
CA ALA A 387 15.16 -10.02 4.72
C ALA A 387 16.08 -11.24 4.62
N GLY A 388 15.52 -12.45 4.56
CA GLY A 388 16.26 -13.69 4.32
C GLY A 388 17.00 -13.69 2.97
N ILE A 389 16.37 -13.19 1.90
CA ILE A 389 17.00 -13.04 0.57
C ILE A 389 18.15 -12.01 0.62
N LEU A 390 17.98 -10.89 1.30
CA LEU A 390 19.00 -9.85 1.50
C LEU A 390 20.13 -10.31 2.43
N GLY A 391 19.89 -11.33 3.28
CA GLY A 391 20.80 -11.77 4.33
C GLY A 391 20.85 -10.84 5.54
N VAL A 392 19.73 -10.15 5.84
CA VAL A 392 19.59 -9.27 7.01
C VAL A 392 18.58 -9.85 8.01
N LYS A 393 18.57 -9.36 9.25
CA LYS A 393 17.70 -9.86 10.31
C LYS A 393 16.57 -8.88 10.61
N MET A 394 15.36 -9.41 10.80
CA MET A 394 14.19 -8.67 11.24
C MET A 394 13.54 -9.36 12.45
N PRO A 395 14.13 -9.30 13.66
CA PRO A 395 13.66 -10.05 14.83
C PRO A 395 12.27 -9.61 15.30
N GLN A 396 11.83 -8.43 14.94
CA GLN A 396 10.50 -7.89 15.26
C GLN A 396 9.40 -8.43 14.33
N ALA A 397 9.73 -8.93 13.14
CA ALA A 397 8.75 -9.47 12.19
C ALA A 397 8.00 -10.65 12.81
N ARG A 398 6.72 -10.78 12.47
CA ARG A 398 5.83 -11.85 12.91
C ARG A 398 5.39 -12.76 11.76
N GLY A 399 5.70 -12.37 10.54
CA GLY A 399 5.53 -13.19 9.36
C GLY A 399 6.55 -14.32 9.29
N GLU A 400 6.26 -15.34 8.49
CA GLU A 400 7.15 -16.46 8.20
C GLU A 400 8.19 -16.05 7.14
N ASP A 401 9.42 -16.48 7.32
CA ASP A 401 10.49 -16.35 6.32
C ASP A 401 10.47 -17.56 5.37
N HIS A 402 10.06 -17.34 4.15
CA HIS A 402 10.03 -18.33 3.07
C HIS A 402 11.30 -18.30 2.18
N SER A 403 12.31 -17.49 2.49
CA SER A 403 13.49 -17.29 1.63
C SER A 403 14.19 -18.58 1.26
N ALA A 404 14.30 -19.56 2.18
CA ALA A 404 14.91 -20.86 1.92
C ALA A 404 14.19 -21.67 0.82
N ARG A 405 12.91 -21.41 0.55
CA ARG A 405 12.18 -22.05 -0.56
C ARG A 405 12.59 -21.47 -1.90
N PHE A 406 12.93 -20.17 -1.94
CA PHE A 406 13.20 -19.42 -3.16
C PHE A 406 14.69 -19.35 -3.54
N LEU A 407 15.61 -19.43 -2.57
CA LEU A 407 17.05 -19.39 -2.83
C LEU A 407 17.55 -20.71 -3.43
N LYS A 408 18.45 -20.62 -4.45
CA LYS A 408 19.14 -21.77 -5.07
C LYS A 408 20.10 -22.42 -4.12
#